data_665083d633c5eb6fcd545a314982dd51
#
_entry.id   665083d633c5eb6fcd545a314982dd51
#
_cell.length_a   1.000
_cell.length_b   1.000
_cell.length_c   1.000
_cell.angle_alpha   90.00
_cell.angle_beta   90.00
_cell.angle_gamma   90.00
#
_symmetry.space_group_name_H-M   'P 1'
#
loop_
_entity.id
_entity.type
_entity.pdbx_description
1 polymer ?
#
loop_
_entity_poly.entity_id
_entity_poly.type
_entity_poly.pdbx_seq_one_letter_code
_entity_poly.pdbx_strand_id
1 'polypeptide(L)'
;MDRKSLLRGAVFLVVAFAGGMVGSWVGRPGAPLASPVMTEGRHGSIVGTFGVGGVLNRDGKLWQYRPDKKKWVLLDESFALEGQATNTSPLPVSVSQIRFMETFGFLVTDDDQCWLYDIEKHRWEMVGQPPMK
;
A
#
# COMPACT_ATOMS: atom_id res chain seq x y z
N MET A 1 9.26 -20.24 26.90
CA MET A 1 9.22 -19.10 25.92
C MET A 1 10.51 -19.17 25.14
N ASP A 2 10.43 -19.72 23.95
CA ASP A 2 11.62 -19.92 23.12
C ASP A 2 12.04 -18.61 22.45
N ARG A 3 13.26 -18.18 22.78
CA ARG A 3 13.94 -17.02 22.16
C ARG A 3 14.13 -17.14 20.64
N LYS A 4 13.77 -18.26 20.04
CA LYS A 4 13.91 -18.51 18.59
C LYS A 4 12.77 -17.98 17.76
N SER A 5 11.62 -17.65 18.34
CA SER A 5 10.47 -17.10 17.60
C SER A 5 10.56 -15.60 17.38
N LEU A 6 11.28 -14.88 18.25
CA LEU A 6 11.47 -13.42 18.12
C LEU A 6 12.42 -13.02 16.99
N LEU A 7 13.37 -13.91 16.62
CA LEU A 7 14.31 -13.61 15.54
C LEU A 7 13.70 -13.78 14.14
N ARG A 8 12.64 -14.58 14.00
CA ARG A 8 12.01 -14.79 12.71
C ARG A 8 11.11 -13.62 12.27
N GLY A 9 10.51 -12.93 13.22
CA GLY A 9 9.68 -11.76 12.91
C GLY A 9 10.50 -10.51 12.52
N ALA A 10 11.68 -10.33 13.11
CA ALA A 10 12.51 -9.16 12.86
C ALA A 10 13.23 -9.21 11.51
N VAL A 11 13.54 -10.40 11.00
CA VAL A 11 14.25 -10.57 9.72
C VAL A 11 13.33 -10.27 8.53
N PHE A 12 12.03 -10.55 8.63
CA PHE A 12 11.09 -10.27 7.55
C PHE A 12 10.81 -8.78 7.35
N LEU A 13 10.83 -8.00 8.43
CA LEU A 13 10.61 -6.55 8.34
C LEU A 13 11.78 -5.82 7.66
N VAL A 14 13.01 -6.31 7.84
CA VAL A 14 14.22 -5.71 7.25
C VAL A 14 14.32 -6.03 5.75
N VAL A 15 13.87 -7.20 5.31
CA VAL A 15 13.92 -7.59 3.88
C VAL A 15 12.88 -6.83 3.06
N ALA A 16 11.70 -6.52 3.62
CA ALA A 16 10.71 -5.69 2.95
C ALA A 16 11.17 -4.24 2.76
N PHE A 17 11.96 -3.70 3.68
CA PHE A 17 12.52 -2.36 3.59
C PHE A 17 13.75 -2.26 2.67
N ALA A 18 14.59 -3.30 2.64
CA ALA A 18 15.78 -3.31 1.78
C ALA A 18 15.45 -3.48 0.29
N GLY A 19 14.37 -4.19 -0.03
CA GLY A 19 13.91 -4.35 -1.42
C GLY A 19 13.34 -3.08 -2.05
N GLY A 20 12.78 -2.16 -1.25
CA GLY A 20 12.23 -0.91 -1.73
C GLY A 20 13.26 0.18 -2.02
N MET A 21 14.44 0.12 -1.43
CA MET A 21 15.45 1.16 -1.59
C MET A 21 16.39 0.97 -2.79
N VAL A 22 16.56 -0.25 -3.28
CA VAL A 22 17.52 -0.52 -4.37
C VAL A 22 16.96 -0.13 -5.75
N GLY A 23 15.64 -0.06 -5.90
CA GLY A 23 14.99 0.35 -7.14
C GLY A 23 15.00 1.85 -7.43
N SER A 24 15.19 2.70 -6.41
CA SER A 24 15.08 4.16 -6.57
C SER A 24 16.38 4.84 -7.03
N TRP A 25 17.51 4.14 -7.01
CA TRP A 25 18.81 4.71 -7.37
C TRP A 25 19.18 4.61 -8.86
N VAL A 26 18.42 3.88 -9.65
CA VAL A 26 18.61 3.77 -11.11
C VAL A 26 17.72 4.76 -11.87
N GLY A 27 17.02 5.64 -11.15
CA GLY A 27 16.21 6.71 -11.72
C GLY A 27 17.09 7.72 -12.44
N ARG A 28 16.71 8.09 -13.64
CA ARG A 28 17.35 9.15 -14.43
C ARG A 28 17.44 10.42 -13.59
N PRO A 29 18.62 11.09 -13.47
CA PRO A 29 18.73 12.35 -12.77
C PRO A 29 17.77 13.37 -13.40
N GLY A 30 16.86 13.94 -12.60
CA GLY A 30 15.91 14.95 -13.02
C GLY A 30 14.46 14.49 -13.25
N ALA A 31 14.14 13.18 -13.11
CA ALA A 31 12.75 12.75 -13.10
C ALA A 31 12.16 12.98 -11.69
N PRO A 32 11.09 13.81 -11.54
CA PRO A 32 10.39 13.88 -10.27
C PRO A 32 9.82 12.48 -9.98
N LEU A 33 9.98 11.99 -8.75
CA LEU A 33 9.23 10.86 -8.24
C LEU A 33 7.76 11.28 -8.29
N ALA A 34 7.06 10.90 -9.37
CA ALA A 34 5.65 11.15 -9.48
C ALA A 34 4.95 10.28 -8.45
N SER A 35 4.55 10.87 -7.32
CA SER A 35 3.52 10.27 -6.48
C SER A 35 2.34 9.92 -7.38
N PRO A 36 1.75 8.72 -7.28
CA PRO A 36 0.60 8.38 -8.08
C PRO A 36 -0.54 9.33 -7.73
N VAL A 37 -0.70 10.38 -8.53
CA VAL A 37 -1.80 11.32 -8.41
C VAL A 37 -3.05 10.63 -8.94
N MET A 38 -4.07 10.51 -8.09
CA MET A 38 -5.40 10.07 -8.49
C MET A 38 -6.01 11.17 -9.35
N THR A 39 -5.89 11.05 -10.67
CA THR A 39 -6.40 12.06 -11.59
C THR A 39 -7.88 11.78 -11.88
N GLU A 40 -8.75 12.73 -11.57
CA GLU A 40 -10.14 12.71 -12.05
C GLU A 40 -10.16 12.70 -13.59
N GLY A 41 -11.00 11.85 -14.16
CA GLY A 41 -11.30 11.87 -15.59
C GLY A 41 -10.79 10.69 -16.43
N ARG A 42 -10.14 9.69 -15.83
CA ARG A 42 -9.79 8.47 -16.58
C ARG A 42 -10.97 7.51 -16.64
N HIS A 43 -11.34 7.11 -17.85
CA HIS A 43 -12.41 6.13 -18.11
C HIS A 43 -12.04 4.67 -17.76
N GLY A 44 -10.87 4.42 -17.18
CA GLY A 44 -10.42 3.08 -16.80
C GLY A 44 -10.92 2.63 -15.42
N SER A 45 -10.88 1.33 -15.18
CA SER A 45 -11.19 0.74 -13.87
C SER A 45 -10.09 0.95 -12.84
N ILE A 46 -8.85 1.18 -13.27
CA ILE A 46 -7.70 1.46 -12.42
C ILE A 46 -7.65 2.96 -12.17
N VAL A 47 -7.69 3.36 -10.92
CA VAL A 47 -7.67 4.77 -10.51
C VAL A 47 -6.38 5.16 -9.79
N GLY A 48 -5.59 4.21 -9.35
CA GLY A 48 -4.31 4.45 -8.71
C GLY A 48 -3.43 3.21 -8.67
N THR A 49 -2.17 3.44 -8.33
CA THR A 49 -1.17 2.39 -8.11
C THR A 49 -0.53 2.57 -6.74
N PHE A 50 -0.02 1.50 -6.16
CA PHE A 50 0.73 1.54 -4.92
C PHE A 50 1.84 0.49 -4.93
N GLY A 51 2.93 0.78 -4.22
CA GLY A 51 4.06 -0.12 -4.11
C GLY A 51 4.53 -0.68 -5.46
N VAL A 52 4.99 -1.92 -5.46
CA VAL A 52 5.45 -2.60 -6.68
C VAL A 52 4.36 -3.54 -7.19
N GLY A 53 3.74 -3.16 -8.30
CA GLY A 53 2.71 -3.98 -8.95
C GLY A 53 1.36 -4.01 -8.22
N GLY A 54 1.08 -3.04 -7.36
CA GLY A 54 -0.22 -2.86 -6.75
C GLY A 54 -1.10 -1.87 -7.52
N VAL A 55 -2.39 -2.14 -7.62
CA VAL A 55 -3.37 -1.25 -8.24
C VAL A 55 -4.63 -1.13 -7.38
N LEU A 56 -5.19 0.08 -7.37
CA LEU A 56 -6.48 0.39 -6.78
C LEU A 56 -7.50 0.55 -7.89
N ASN A 57 -8.58 -0.20 -7.81
CA ASN A 57 -9.70 -0.10 -8.72
C ASN A 57 -10.72 0.93 -8.23
N ARG A 58 -11.56 1.39 -9.16
CA ARG A 58 -12.65 2.33 -8.87
C ARG A 58 -13.69 1.78 -7.88
N ASP A 59 -13.84 0.47 -7.80
CA ASP A 59 -14.71 -0.22 -6.84
C ASP A 59 -14.09 -0.36 -5.44
N GLY A 60 -12.92 0.24 -5.21
CA GLY A 60 -12.21 0.21 -3.92
C GLY A 60 -11.43 -1.06 -3.63
N LYS A 61 -11.26 -1.93 -4.63
CA LYS A 61 -10.46 -3.16 -4.47
C LYS A 61 -8.99 -2.89 -4.73
N LEU A 62 -8.16 -3.45 -3.86
CA LEU A 62 -6.71 -3.45 -3.96
C LEU A 62 -6.25 -4.77 -4.59
N TRP A 63 -5.50 -4.67 -5.68
CA TRP A 63 -4.98 -5.82 -6.42
C TRP A 63 -3.46 -5.79 -6.42
N GLN A 64 -2.86 -6.96 -6.34
CA GLN A 64 -1.41 -7.16 -6.41
C GLN A 64 -1.08 -8.13 -7.56
N TYR A 65 -0.16 -7.74 -8.44
CA TYR A 65 0.39 -8.67 -9.40
C TYR A 65 1.42 -9.58 -8.74
N ARG A 66 1.26 -10.88 -8.92
CA ARG A 66 2.18 -11.90 -8.40
C ARG A 66 3.03 -12.46 -9.54
N PRO A 67 4.32 -12.02 -9.69
CA PRO A 67 5.19 -12.50 -10.77
C PRO A 67 5.46 -14.01 -10.73
N ASP A 68 5.55 -14.57 -9.51
CA ASP A 68 5.75 -16.00 -9.26
C ASP A 68 4.60 -16.87 -9.80
N LYS A 69 3.38 -16.32 -9.81
CA LYS A 69 2.16 -16.99 -10.28
C LYS A 69 1.66 -16.43 -11.61
N LYS A 70 2.29 -15.39 -12.13
CA LYS A 70 1.90 -14.67 -13.35
C LYS A 70 0.42 -14.27 -13.39
N LYS A 71 -0.12 -13.84 -12.25
CA LYS A 71 -1.52 -13.43 -12.13
C LYS A 71 -1.75 -12.29 -11.16
N TRP A 72 -2.89 -11.62 -11.32
CA TRP A 72 -3.43 -10.69 -10.36
C TRP A 72 -4.20 -11.42 -9.26
N VAL A 73 -3.99 -11.02 -8.02
CA VAL A 73 -4.74 -11.50 -6.84
C VAL A 73 -5.19 -10.29 -6.02
N LEU A 74 -6.23 -10.45 -5.22
CA LEU A 74 -6.57 -9.44 -4.23
C LEU A 74 -5.42 -9.28 -3.24
N LEU A 75 -5.22 -8.07 -2.74
CA LEU A 75 -4.12 -7.77 -1.83
C LEU A 75 -4.15 -8.65 -0.57
N ASP A 76 -5.34 -8.83 0.01
CA ASP A 76 -5.50 -9.70 1.19
C ASP A 76 -5.17 -11.17 0.88
N GLU A 77 -5.49 -11.66 -0.31
CA GLU A 77 -5.07 -12.98 -0.77
C GLU A 77 -3.56 -13.08 -0.95
N SER A 78 -2.93 -12.02 -1.46
CA SER A 78 -1.47 -11.97 -1.60
C SER A 78 -0.78 -12.09 -0.26
N PHE A 79 -1.25 -11.36 0.75
CA PHE A 79 -0.72 -11.45 2.11
C PHE A 79 -1.00 -12.81 2.76
N ALA A 80 -2.18 -13.38 2.55
CA ALA A 80 -2.51 -14.70 3.07
C ALA A 80 -1.60 -15.80 2.51
N LEU A 81 -1.16 -15.68 1.25
CA LEU A 81 -0.18 -16.58 0.65
C LEU A 81 1.20 -16.49 1.31
N GLU A 82 1.49 -15.38 1.98
CA GLU A 82 2.73 -15.15 2.73
C GLU A 82 2.56 -15.44 4.24
N GLY A 83 1.41 -15.99 4.63
CA GLY A 83 1.09 -16.32 6.01
C GLY A 83 0.69 -15.12 6.88
N GLN A 84 0.31 -14.01 6.25
CA GLN A 84 -0.16 -12.81 6.92
C GLN A 84 -1.65 -12.64 6.73
N ALA A 85 -2.38 -12.48 7.82
CA ALA A 85 -3.80 -12.12 7.76
C ALA A 85 -3.92 -10.61 7.64
N THR A 86 -4.70 -10.15 6.66
CA THR A 86 -5.05 -8.74 6.49
C THR A 86 -6.53 -8.60 6.16
N ASN A 87 -7.07 -7.43 6.40
CA ASN A 87 -8.46 -7.10 6.05
C ASN A 87 -8.47 -5.65 5.54
N THR A 88 -7.95 -5.46 4.34
CA THR A 88 -7.76 -4.14 3.75
C THR A 88 -9.03 -3.59 3.12
N SER A 89 -10.01 -4.44 2.87
CA SER A 89 -11.31 -4.09 2.29
C SER A 89 -12.45 -4.28 3.30
N PRO A 90 -13.38 -3.33 3.40
CA PRO A 90 -13.48 -2.12 2.59
C PRO A 90 -12.44 -1.06 3.00
N LEU A 91 -12.13 -0.15 2.08
CA LEU A 91 -11.34 1.04 2.39
C LEU A 91 -12.08 1.92 3.40
N PRO A 92 -11.35 2.72 4.23
CA PRO A 92 -11.97 3.55 5.26
C PRO A 92 -12.78 4.72 4.69
N VAL A 93 -12.51 5.10 3.45
CA VAL A 93 -13.15 6.18 2.72
C VAL A 93 -13.47 5.74 1.29
N SER A 94 -14.35 6.46 0.61
CA SER A 94 -14.62 6.20 -0.80
C SER A 94 -13.40 6.55 -1.67
N VAL A 95 -13.23 5.83 -2.77
CA VAL A 95 -12.10 6.04 -3.70
C VAL A 95 -12.04 7.47 -4.21
N SER A 96 -13.19 8.13 -4.41
CA SER A 96 -13.27 9.53 -4.84
C SER A 96 -12.71 10.53 -3.84
N GLN A 97 -12.57 10.16 -2.58
CA GLN A 97 -12.00 10.99 -1.52
C GLN A 97 -10.49 10.78 -1.33
N ILE A 98 -9.91 9.77 -1.97
CA ILE A 98 -8.49 9.46 -1.84
C ILE A 98 -7.69 10.34 -2.79
N ARG A 99 -6.82 11.17 -2.24
CA ARG A 99 -5.87 11.99 -2.99
C ARG A 99 -4.57 11.27 -3.27
N PHE A 100 -4.05 10.56 -2.28
CA PHE A 100 -2.80 9.80 -2.37
C PHE A 100 -2.93 8.43 -1.74
N MET A 101 -2.33 7.44 -2.39
CA MET A 101 -2.00 6.14 -1.83
C MET A 101 -0.63 5.76 -2.38
N GLU A 102 0.42 6.03 -1.63
CA GLU A 102 1.79 5.85 -2.10
C GLU A 102 2.26 4.40 -1.94
N THR A 103 1.98 3.84 -0.78
CA THR A 103 2.23 2.44 -0.48
C THR A 103 0.96 1.80 0.05
N PHE A 104 0.91 0.46 0.04
CA PHE A 104 -0.14 -0.19 0.80
C PHE A 104 -0.06 0.22 2.28
N GLY A 105 -1.19 0.59 2.83
CA GLY A 105 -1.32 0.87 4.26
C GLY A 105 -1.27 2.33 4.67
N PHE A 106 -1.02 3.26 3.75
CA PHE A 106 -1.12 4.68 4.04
C PHE A 106 -1.87 5.43 2.93
N LEU A 107 -2.88 6.17 3.30
CA LEU A 107 -3.64 7.01 2.36
C LEU A 107 -3.93 8.39 2.94
N VAL A 108 -4.06 9.36 2.05
CA VAL A 108 -4.42 10.74 2.37
C VAL A 108 -5.65 11.12 1.56
N THR A 109 -6.62 11.72 2.22
CA THR A 109 -7.86 12.18 1.61
C THR A 109 -7.77 13.62 1.11
N ASP A 110 -8.76 14.06 0.35
CA ASP A 110 -8.82 15.42 -0.21
C ASP A 110 -8.87 16.50 0.86
N ASP A 111 -9.41 16.18 2.04
CA ASP A 111 -9.46 17.05 3.21
C ASP A 111 -8.25 16.90 4.14
N ASP A 112 -7.13 16.36 3.62
CA ASP A 112 -5.85 16.16 4.32
C ASP A 112 -5.90 15.22 5.53
N GLN A 113 -6.93 14.38 5.64
CA GLN A 113 -6.93 13.33 6.67
C GLN A 113 -6.02 12.17 6.23
N CYS A 114 -5.19 11.72 7.17
CA CYS A 114 -4.32 10.58 6.97
C CYS A 114 -4.90 9.34 7.63
N TRP A 115 -4.78 8.21 6.93
CA TRP A 115 -5.21 6.90 7.41
C TRP A 115 -4.06 5.92 7.31
N LEU A 116 -3.89 5.13 8.34
CA LEU A 116 -2.87 4.08 8.41
C LEU A 116 -3.55 2.73 8.62
N TYR A 117 -3.10 1.72 7.88
CA TYR A 117 -3.53 0.35 8.14
C TYR A 117 -2.71 -0.24 9.29
N ASP A 118 -3.39 -0.57 10.38
CA ASP A 118 -2.81 -1.26 11.53
C ASP A 118 -2.79 -2.77 11.24
N ILE A 119 -1.60 -3.32 11.02
CA ILE A 119 -1.41 -4.74 10.68
C ILE A 119 -1.76 -5.63 11.86
N GLU A 120 -1.54 -5.19 13.11
CA GLU A 120 -1.83 -6.00 14.29
C GLU A 120 -3.33 -6.09 14.55
N LYS A 121 -4.03 -5.01 14.31
CA LYS A 121 -5.50 -4.93 14.51
C LYS A 121 -6.30 -5.27 13.25
N HIS A 122 -5.65 -5.49 12.12
CA HIS A 122 -6.26 -5.77 10.81
C HIS A 122 -7.31 -4.75 10.39
N ARG A 123 -7.05 -3.45 10.63
CA ARG A 123 -7.99 -2.39 10.30
C ARG A 123 -7.31 -1.06 9.97
N TRP A 124 -8.04 -0.21 9.27
CA TRP A 124 -7.63 1.16 9.03
C TRP A 124 -7.90 2.02 10.28
N GLU A 125 -6.96 2.88 10.63
CA GLU A 125 -7.08 3.85 11.69
C GLU A 125 -6.79 5.26 11.16
N MET A 126 -7.65 6.21 11.52
CA MET A 126 -7.42 7.61 11.19
C MET A 126 -6.35 8.17 12.13
N VAL A 127 -5.27 8.66 11.56
CA VAL A 127 -4.16 9.28 12.32
C VAL A 127 -4.20 10.81 12.28
N GLY A 128 -5.19 11.38 11.57
CA GLY A 128 -5.42 12.82 11.50
C GLY A 128 -4.47 13.55 10.55
N GLN A 129 -4.36 14.85 10.75
CA GLN A 129 -3.50 15.72 9.95
C GLN A 129 -2.15 15.95 10.64
N PRO A 130 -1.04 16.08 9.89
CA PRO A 130 0.21 16.54 10.47
C PRO A 130 0.07 17.99 10.94
N PRO A 131 0.81 18.42 11.98
CA PRO A 131 0.80 19.81 12.41
C PRO A 131 1.39 20.69 11.30
N MET A 132 0.52 21.42 10.62
CA MET A 132 0.91 22.39 9.61
C MET A 132 1.33 23.70 10.32
N LYS A 133 2.60 24.09 10.14
CA LYS A 133 3.11 25.39 10.61
C LYS A 133 2.94 26.46 9.54
#